data_e88dac012e280197f0203136367cd51a
#
_entry.id   e88dac012e280197f0203136367cd51a
#
_cell.length_a   1.000
_cell.length_b   1.000
_cell.length_c   1.000
_cell.angle_alpha   90.00
_cell.angle_beta   90.00
_cell.angle_gamma   90.00
#
_symmetry.space_group_name_H-M   'P 1'
#
loop_
_entity.id
_entity.type
_entity.pdbx_description
1 polymer ?
#
loop_
_entity_poly.entity_id
_entity_poly.type
_entity_poly.pdbx_seq_one_letter_code
_entity_poly.pdbx_strand_id
1 'polypeptide(L)'
;MTNMTLEERITRLEDIEAIKQLKFRYSHICDDGHNPAHIASVFAEDGIWESEAFGVAKGHAEIEELFRGFESMFSFSQHNMMNPIIEVNGNTATGIWYIMG
;
A
#
# COMPACT_ATOMS: atom_id res chain seq x y z
N MET A 1 -28.77 -1.67 -3.29
CA MET A 1 -29.26 -1.52 -1.90
C MET A 1 -28.68 -2.63 -1.04
N THR A 2 -28.10 -2.27 0.04
CA THR A 2 -27.46 -3.23 0.96
C THR A 2 -28.38 -3.56 2.12
N ASN A 3 -28.37 -4.84 2.57
CA ASN A 3 -29.11 -5.28 3.74
C ASN A 3 -28.23 -5.32 5.00
N MET A 4 -27.14 -4.57 4.98
CA MET A 4 -26.19 -4.52 6.09
C MET A 4 -26.79 -3.82 7.31
N THR A 5 -26.47 -4.32 8.49
CA THR A 5 -26.80 -3.67 9.75
C THR A 5 -25.97 -2.38 9.89
N LEU A 6 -26.34 -1.55 10.86
CA LEU A 6 -25.59 -0.36 11.18
C LEU A 6 -24.14 -0.70 11.59
N GLU A 7 -23.95 -1.75 12.43
CA GLU A 7 -22.62 -2.20 12.83
C GLU A 7 -21.78 -2.64 11.63
N GLU A 8 -22.36 -3.39 10.73
CA GLU A 8 -21.67 -3.83 9.50
C GLU A 8 -21.27 -2.65 8.63
N ARG A 9 -22.15 -1.64 8.53
CA ARG A 9 -21.87 -0.43 7.76
C ARG A 9 -20.73 0.37 8.38
N ILE A 10 -20.71 0.48 9.72
CA ILE A 10 -19.61 1.17 10.42
C ILE A 10 -18.30 0.43 10.22
N THR A 11 -18.30 -0.90 10.40
CA THR A 11 -17.12 -1.72 10.18
C THR A 11 -16.56 -1.54 8.78
N ARG A 12 -17.43 -1.53 7.77
CA ARG A 12 -17.02 -1.30 6.38
C ARG A 12 -16.36 0.06 6.19
N LEU A 13 -16.91 1.11 6.78
CA LEU A 13 -16.33 2.45 6.70
C LEU A 13 -14.98 2.52 7.41
N GLU A 14 -14.86 1.88 8.57
CA GLU A 14 -13.59 1.80 9.29
C GLU A 14 -12.53 1.05 8.49
N ASP A 15 -12.91 -0.05 7.85
CA ASP A 15 -12.01 -0.83 7.00
C ASP A 15 -11.51 -0.02 5.82
N ILE A 16 -12.41 0.72 5.16
CA ILE A 16 -12.04 1.60 4.04
C ILE A 16 -11.05 2.66 4.50
N GLU A 17 -11.30 3.29 5.65
CA GLU A 17 -10.39 4.29 6.20
C GLU A 17 -9.03 3.69 6.56
N ALA A 18 -9.02 2.52 7.16
CA ALA A 18 -7.78 1.82 7.51
C ALA A 18 -6.94 1.50 6.26
N ILE A 19 -7.59 1.09 5.17
CA ILE A 19 -6.94 0.80 3.90
C ILE A 19 -6.35 2.07 3.29
N LYS A 20 -7.07 3.20 3.34
CA LYS A 20 -6.54 4.49 2.90
C LYS A 20 -5.29 4.87 3.70
N GLN A 21 -5.34 4.75 5.01
CA GLN A 21 -4.21 5.08 5.88
C GLN A 21 -3.01 4.17 5.60
N LEU A 22 -3.25 2.90 5.33
CA LEU A 22 -2.19 1.97 4.95
C LEU A 22 -1.48 2.43 3.67
N LYS A 23 -2.23 2.83 2.66
CA LYS A 23 -1.68 3.31 1.39
C LYS A 23 -0.90 4.60 1.57
N PHE A 24 -1.40 5.50 2.41
CA PHE A 24 -0.70 6.75 2.69
C PHE A 24 0.61 6.50 3.44
N ARG A 25 0.64 5.56 4.40
CA ARG A 25 1.90 5.16 5.05
C ARG A 25 2.89 4.59 4.04
N TYR A 26 2.43 3.78 3.10
CA TYR A 26 3.27 3.29 2.02
C TYR A 26 3.92 4.44 1.24
N SER A 27 3.13 5.45 0.85
CA SER A 27 3.66 6.60 0.12
C SER A 27 4.66 7.40 0.94
N HIS A 28 4.41 7.58 2.23
CA HIS A 28 5.37 8.27 3.12
C HIS A 28 6.68 7.50 3.25
N ILE A 29 6.63 6.18 3.31
CA ILE A 29 7.83 5.34 3.34
C ILE A 29 8.61 5.48 2.03
N CYS A 30 7.93 5.51 0.89
CA CYS A 30 8.56 5.74 -0.41
C CYS A 30 9.21 7.11 -0.46
N ASP A 31 8.56 8.13 0.08
CA ASP A 31 9.07 9.51 0.08
C ASP A 31 10.23 9.71 1.07
N ASP A 32 10.36 8.83 2.05
CA ASP A 32 11.47 8.81 3.00
C ASP A 32 12.62 7.95 2.46
N GLY A 33 13.11 8.30 1.26
CA GLY A 33 14.21 7.60 0.62
C GLY A 33 13.91 6.14 0.30
N HIS A 34 12.65 5.77 0.10
CA HIS A 34 12.23 4.37 -0.08
C HIS A 34 12.72 3.49 1.08
N ASN A 35 12.48 3.93 2.29
CA ASN A 35 13.09 3.42 3.52
C ASN A 35 12.96 1.88 3.65
N PRO A 36 14.03 1.12 3.41
CA PRO A 36 13.97 -0.35 3.44
C PRO A 36 13.74 -0.91 4.84
N ALA A 37 14.04 -0.14 5.88
CA ALA A 37 13.81 -0.59 7.25
C ALA A 37 12.32 -0.59 7.64
N HIS A 38 11.49 0.21 6.94
CA HIS A 38 10.09 0.38 7.29
C HIS A 38 9.12 -0.23 6.29
N ILE A 39 9.56 -0.55 5.08
CA ILE A 39 8.66 -0.98 4.01
C ILE A 39 7.91 -2.28 4.34
N ALA A 40 8.55 -3.19 5.06
CA ALA A 40 7.92 -4.46 5.42
C ALA A 40 6.68 -4.27 6.31
N SER A 41 6.60 -3.16 7.06
CA SER A 41 5.49 -2.90 7.98
C SER A 41 4.14 -2.72 7.29
N VAL A 42 4.14 -2.42 6.00
CA VAL A 42 2.90 -2.19 5.21
C VAL A 42 2.58 -3.35 4.28
N PHE A 43 3.31 -4.45 4.38
CA PHE A 43 3.06 -5.68 3.60
C PHE A 43 2.84 -6.86 4.53
N ALA A 44 1.96 -7.78 4.13
CA ALA A 44 1.87 -9.10 4.77
C ALA A 44 3.20 -9.85 4.57
N GLU A 45 3.47 -10.88 5.40
CA GLU A 45 4.71 -11.65 5.28
C GLU A 45 4.90 -12.26 3.89
N ASP A 46 3.82 -12.68 3.26
CA ASP A 46 3.79 -13.24 1.92
C ASP A 46 3.38 -12.21 0.85
N GLY A 47 3.42 -10.93 1.21
CA GLY A 47 3.05 -9.85 0.29
C GLY A 47 3.92 -9.80 -0.93
N ILE A 48 3.38 -9.24 -2.01
CA ILE A 48 4.08 -9.13 -3.29
C ILE A 48 4.05 -7.67 -3.74
N TRP A 49 5.22 -7.15 -4.08
CA TRP A 49 5.37 -5.87 -4.75
C TRP A 49 5.77 -6.14 -6.20
N GLU A 50 5.09 -5.52 -7.15
CA GLU A 50 5.45 -5.73 -8.56
C GLU A 50 5.21 -4.48 -9.40
N SER A 51 6.03 -4.33 -10.44
CA SER A 51 5.84 -3.31 -11.46
C SER A 51 6.42 -3.80 -12.78
N GLU A 52 5.98 -3.20 -13.87
CA GLU A 52 6.55 -3.50 -15.19
C GLU A 52 8.02 -3.10 -15.27
N ALA A 53 8.38 -1.99 -14.64
CA ALA A 53 9.73 -1.43 -14.73
C ALA A 53 10.75 -2.18 -13.87
N PHE A 54 10.35 -2.64 -12.67
CA PHE A 54 11.29 -3.16 -11.67
C PHE A 54 11.08 -4.63 -11.33
N GLY A 55 10.08 -5.28 -11.92
CA GLY A 55 9.84 -6.69 -11.72
C GLY A 55 9.04 -7.03 -10.49
N VAL A 56 9.32 -8.16 -9.89
CA VAL A 56 8.53 -8.75 -8.81
C VAL A 56 9.41 -9.01 -7.59
N ALA A 57 8.94 -8.58 -6.42
CA ALA A 57 9.56 -8.89 -5.13
C ALA A 57 8.53 -9.60 -4.26
N LYS A 58 8.85 -10.80 -3.79
CA LYS A 58 7.94 -11.65 -3.01
C LYS A 58 8.44 -11.78 -1.59
N GLY A 59 7.59 -11.41 -0.64
CA GLY A 59 7.89 -11.49 0.78
C GLY A 59 8.75 -10.34 1.27
N HIS A 60 8.85 -10.21 2.60
CA HIS A 60 9.52 -9.08 3.24
C HIS A 60 10.99 -8.94 2.81
N ALA A 61 11.73 -10.03 2.77
CA ALA A 61 13.16 -9.98 2.46
C ALA A 61 13.42 -9.43 1.05
N GLU A 62 12.68 -9.90 0.06
CA GLU A 62 12.84 -9.43 -1.31
C GLU A 62 12.38 -7.99 -1.49
N ILE A 63 11.30 -7.61 -0.82
CA ILE A 63 10.77 -6.23 -0.87
C ILE A 63 11.77 -5.27 -0.22
N GLU A 64 12.34 -5.62 0.92
CA GLU A 64 13.37 -4.82 1.57
C GLU A 64 14.61 -4.63 0.70
N GLU A 65 15.04 -5.70 0.04
CA GLU A 65 16.19 -5.65 -0.86
C GLU A 65 15.92 -4.75 -2.07
N LEU A 66 14.72 -4.86 -2.66
CA LEU A 66 14.30 -4.00 -3.75
C LEU A 66 14.32 -2.52 -3.34
N PHE A 67 13.78 -2.21 -2.16
CA PHE A 67 13.72 -0.83 -1.65
C PHE A 67 15.10 -0.31 -1.27
N ARG A 68 16.01 -1.18 -0.83
CA ARG A 68 17.41 -0.81 -0.62
C ARG A 68 18.05 -0.32 -1.91
N GLY A 69 17.71 -0.97 -3.04
CA GLY A 69 18.12 -0.50 -4.36
C GLY A 69 17.53 0.85 -4.73
N PHE A 70 16.25 1.08 -4.44
CA PHE A 70 15.60 2.37 -4.68
C PHE A 70 16.22 3.49 -3.85
N GLU A 71 16.58 3.21 -2.61
CA GLU A 71 17.25 4.17 -1.73
C GLU A 71 18.54 4.71 -2.38
N SER A 72 19.29 3.83 -3.03
CA SER A 72 20.51 4.22 -3.75
C SER A 72 20.24 4.93 -5.06
N MET A 73 19.11 4.62 -5.69
CA MET A 73 18.77 5.10 -7.04
C MET A 73 18.13 6.49 -7.04
N PHE A 74 17.31 6.80 -6.04
CA PHE A 74 16.54 8.03 -5.98
C PHE A 74 17.00 8.90 -4.82
N SER A 75 17.43 10.13 -5.14
CA SER A 75 17.80 11.12 -4.10
C SER A 75 16.58 11.82 -3.53
N PHE A 76 15.49 11.87 -4.28
CA PHE A 76 14.24 12.51 -3.86
C PHE A 76 13.07 11.85 -4.59
N SER A 77 11.98 11.65 -3.88
CA SER A 77 10.72 11.23 -4.50
C SER A 77 9.54 11.79 -3.71
N GLN A 78 8.44 11.95 -4.42
CA GLN A 78 7.16 12.34 -3.82
C GLN A 78 6.07 11.53 -4.50
N HIS A 79 5.33 10.76 -3.70
CA HIS A 79 4.24 9.91 -4.18
C HIS A 79 2.92 10.48 -3.69
N ASN A 80 2.11 10.93 -4.63
CA ASN A 80 0.76 11.41 -4.33
C ASN A 80 -0.23 10.32 -4.76
N MET A 81 -0.93 9.76 -3.79
CA MET A 81 -1.95 8.73 -4.02
C MET A 81 -3.30 9.39 -4.10
N MET A 82 -3.99 9.24 -5.23
CA MET A 82 -5.20 9.99 -5.53
C MET A 82 -6.33 9.09 -5.98
N ASN A 83 -7.55 9.58 -5.77
CA ASN A 83 -8.78 8.99 -6.30
C ASN A 83 -8.93 7.50 -6.00
N PRO A 84 -8.90 7.10 -4.71
CA PRO A 84 -9.03 5.69 -4.36
C PRO A 84 -10.41 5.15 -4.68
N ILE A 85 -10.43 3.92 -5.22
CA ILE A 85 -11.62 3.09 -5.30
C ILE A 85 -11.32 1.84 -4.50
N ILE A 86 -12.04 1.64 -3.42
CA ILE A 86 -11.79 0.55 -2.47
C ILE A 86 -13.04 -0.30 -2.35
N GLU A 87 -12.89 -1.61 -2.55
CA GLU A 87 -13.94 -2.59 -2.36
C GLU A 87 -13.55 -3.54 -1.24
N VAL A 88 -14.42 -3.66 -0.25
CA VAL A 88 -14.23 -4.56 0.89
C VAL A 88 -15.19 -5.72 0.78
N ASN A 89 -14.67 -6.94 0.89
CA ASN A 89 -15.41 -8.20 0.78
C ASN A 89 -15.06 -9.09 1.96
N GLY A 90 -15.72 -8.90 3.11
CA GLY A 90 -15.41 -9.66 4.30
C GLY A 90 -13.97 -9.49 4.74
N ASN A 91 -13.16 -10.53 4.65
CA ASN A 91 -11.76 -10.53 5.05
C ASN A 91 -10.78 -10.11 3.95
N THR A 92 -11.30 -9.76 2.78
CA THR A 92 -10.47 -9.33 1.65
C THR A 92 -10.92 -7.97 1.15
N ALA A 93 -10.01 -7.29 0.49
CA ALA A 93 -10.31 -6.00 -0.12
C ALA A 93 -9.41 -5.76 -1.33
N THR A 94 -9.89 -4.92 -2.24
CA THR A 94 -9.09 -4.41 -3.34
C THR A 94 -9.12 -2.88 -3.32
N GLY A 95 -8.07 -2.28 -3.83
CA GLY A 95 -7.99 -0.83 -3.94
C GLY A 95 -7.22 -0.43 -5.18
N ILE A 96 -7.67 0.64 -5.82
CA ILE A 96 -7.03 1.23 -6.99
C ILE A 96 -6.83 2.71 -6.71
N TRP A 97 -5.63 3.20 -6.99
CA TRP A 97 -5.27 4.62 -6.84
C TRP A 97 -4.54 5.10 -8.08
N TYR A 98 -4.65 6.39 -8.34
CA TYR A 98 -3.72 7.06 -9.24
C TYR A 98 -2.50 7.50 -8.43
N ILE A 99 -1.33 7.43 -9.06
CA ILE A 99 -0.09 7.92 -8.48
C ILE A 99 0.44 9.04 -9.36
N MET A 100 0.78 10.16 -8.72
CA MET A 100 1.52 11.24 -9.36
C MET A 100 2.80 11.45 -8.56
N GLY A 101 3.92 11.27 -9.20
CA GLY A 101 5.21 11.38 -8.55
C GLY A 101 6.22 12.19 -9.31
#